data_2138768c5a77818e581f6591a8b452fd
#
_entry.id   2138768c5a77818e581f6591a8b452fd
#
_cell.length_a   1.000
_cell.length_b   1.000
_cell.length_c   1.000
_cell.angle_alpha   90.00
_cell.angle_beta   90.00
_cell.angle_gamma   90.00
#
_symmetry.space_group_name_H-M   'P 1'
#
loop_
_entity.id
_entity.type
_entity.pdbx_description
1 polymer ?
#
loop_
_entity_poly.entity_id
_entity_poly.type
_entity_poly.pdbx_seq_one_letter_code
_entity_poly.pdbx_strand_id
1 'polypeptide(L)'
;MQYPLISEYLAAIREAKDNLDKLSHLVPVLDKYGEPYRSSGAFAVVFKMKDEQTGKCYALKCFTEEQEGRAEAYRQIAEELEFVDSPYITSVKYLEKELFVDSNCEDEEFPVLLMDWIEGETMETYVAANYTDTHAMSMLCYRFCKMAAWLRSQSFAHGDIKPDNIMVRPDGTLTLVDYDGMFVPAMKGQKSPTVGAKDFSHPLRTIDDFNETIDDFALASIALSLKAISLNPSLLQTYGASDRLLFSAADYIDLSKSNTFIALQGLLADEEARTLLSMFLLASAKKGLSMCSFRLFDVQKPKEEVWSTEVTDEDIKNAVEDKFGVKYSKDWKRLLSAPRRRSLSGKYSIRKGVKVIGNNAFCNSKSLTSINIPNGVTTIGNCAFAGCKSLTSINIPNSVTTIGGGAFWECSSLTSINIPNSVTTIEDGAFEGCCSLTNINVPNSVTTIGNGAFSGCRSLTNINIPNSVTTIGACAFSGCESLTCINIPNSVTTIGNSAFRACINLPSHIKPDIIQRFGKKVF
;
A
#
# COMPACT_ATOMS: atom_id res chain seq x y z
N MET A 1 7.47 -31.49 -19.04
CA MET A 1 8.43 -31.28 -17.93
C MET A 1 7.70 -31.52 -16.61
N GLN A 2 8.28 -32.31 -15.69
CA GLN A 2 7.76 -32.43 -14.32
C GLN A 2 8.37 -31.30 -13.51
N TYR A 3 7.58 -30.60 -12.70
CA TYR A 3 8.03 -29.48 -11.88
C TYR A 3 8.22 -29.89 -10.42
N PRO A 4 9.17 -29.25 -9.69
CA PRO A 4 9.42 -29.49 -8.28
C PRO A 4 8.23 -29.18 -7.38
N LEU A 5 8.20 -29.81 -6.22
CA LEU A 5 7.27 -29.47 -5.15
C LEU A 5 7.63 -28.12 -4.52
N ILE A 6 6.65 -27.45 -3.91
CA ILE A 6 6.88 -26.17 -3.20
C ILE A 6 7.94 -26.31 -2.11
N SER A 7 8.04 -27.47 -1.44
CA SER A 7 9.07 -27.74 -0.43
C SER A 7 10.48 -27.83 -1.01
N GLU A 8 10.62 -28.35 -2.24
CA GLU A 8 11.89 -28.45 -2.95
C GLU A 8 12.34 -27.06 -3.43
N TYR A 9 11.42 -26.27 -4.00
CA TYR A 9 11.67 -24.86 -4.30
C TYR A 9 12.09 -24.06 -3.06
N LEU A 10 11.44 -24.28 -1.92
CA LEU A 10 11.79 -23.61 -0.67
C LEU A 10 13.22 -23.94 -0.22
N ALA A 11 13.62 -25.21 -0.36
CA ALA A 11 15.00 -25.65 -0.05
C ALA A 11 16.01 -24.95 -0.98
N ALA A 12 15.73 -24.91 -2.29
CA ALA A 12 16.60 -24.26 -3.26
C ALA A 12 16.73 -22.75 -3.02
N ILE A 13 15.63 -22.05 -2.67
CA ILE A 13 15.63 -20.60 -2.43
C ILE A 13 16.32 -20.22 -1.12
N ARG A 14 16.39 -21.10 -0.11
CA ARG A 14 17.21 -20.83 1.09
C ARG A 14 18.69 -20.63 0.75
N GLU A 15 19.18 -21.36 -0.26
CA GLU A 15 20.56 -21.28 -0.79
C GLU A 15 20.55 -20.59 -2.18
N ALA A 16 19.78 -19.50 -2.32
CA ALA A 16 19.54 -18.82 -3.60
C ALA A 16 20.83 -18.42 -4.33
N LYS A 17 21.88 -18.05 -3.57
CA LYS A 17 23.17 -17.64 -4.12
C LYS A 17 23.86 -18.75 -4.94
N ASP A 18 23.68 -19.99 -4.50
CA ASP A 18 24.31 -21.16 -5.11
C ASP A 18 23.40 -21.81 -6.16
N ASN A 19 22.08 -21.61 -6.05
CA ASN A 19 21.07 -22.26 -6.88
C ASN A 19 20.46 -21.35 -7.97
N LEU A 20 20.70 -20.02 -7.95
CA LEU A 20 20.33 -19.13 -9.04
C LEU A 20 21.52 -18.85 -9.95
N ASP A 21 21.31 -18.82 -11.26
CA ASP A 21 22.36 -18.50 -12.28
C ASP A 21 22.54 -16.98 -12.41
N LYS A 22 21.73 -16.32 -13.21
CA LYS A 22 21.83 -14.85 -13.48
C LYS A 22 21.36 -14.00 -12.31
N LEU A 23 20.51 -14.56 -11.46
CA LEU A 23 19.92 -13.88 -10.30
C LEU A 23 20.61 -14.23 -8.97
N SER A 24 21.82 -14.84 -9.01
CA SER A 24 22.58 -15.25 -7.80
C SER A 24 22.95 -14.10 -6.85
N HIS A 25 22.76 -12.84 -7.27
CA HIS A 25 22.88 -11.64 -6.43
C HIS A 25 21.64 -11.36 -5.58
N LEU A 26 20.52 -12.05 -5.82
CA LEU A 26 19.29 -11.90 -5.06
C LEU A 26 19.28 -12.84 -3.85
N VAL A 27 18.85 -12.33 -2.71
CA VAL A 27 18.66 -13.11 -1.49
C VAL A 27 17.19 -13.16 -1.10
N PRO A 28 16.71 -14.25 -0.50
CA PRO A 28 15.32 -14.31 -0.04
C PRO A 28 15.08 -13.33 1.13
N VAL A 29 13.95 -12.64 1.10
CA VAL A 29 13.45 -11.91 2.26
C VAL A 29 12.82 -12.92 3.21
N LEU A 30 13.24 -12.90 4.48
CA LEU A 30 12.74 -13.85 5.47
C LEU A 30 11.47 -13.32 6.16
N ASP A 31 10.58 -14.24 6.48
CA ASP A 31 9.41 -13.96 7.29
C ASP A 31 9.74 -13.92 8.80
N LYS A 32 8.74 -13.74 9.65
CA LYS A 32 8.89 -13.68 11.12
C LYS A 32 9.37 -15.00 11.77
N TYR A 33 9.39 -16.09 11.01
CA TYR A 33 9.86 -17.40 11.46
C TYR A 33 11.25 -17.75 10.90
N GLY A 34 11.85 -16.84 10.12
CA GLY A 34 13.16 -17.06 9.50
C GLY A 34 13.09 -17.87 8.20
N GLU A 35 11.90 -18.07 7.64
CA GLU A 35 11.70 -18.77 6.37
C GLU A 35 11.58 -17.79 5.21
N PRO A 36 12.00 -18.16 3.98
CA PRO A 36 11.76 -17.35 2.79
C PRO A 36 10.28 -16.94 2.67
N TYR A 37 10.03 -15.63 2.65
CA TYR A 37 8.68 -15.09 2.48
C TYR A 37 8.13 -15.53 1.12
N ARG A 38 6.94 -16.16 1.14
CA ARG A 38 6.31 -16.68 -0.06
C ARG A 38 4.79 -16.54 -0.04
N SER A 39 4.22 -16.52 -1.24
CA SER A 39 2.80 -16.70 -1.51
C SER A 39 2.64 -17.88 -2.48
N SER A 40 1.65 -18.73 -2.27
CA SER A 40 1.41 -19.90 -3.12
C SER A 40 0.06 -19.77 -3.80
N GLY A 41 0.03 -19.89 -5.13
CA GLY A 41 -1.16 -20.06 -5.95
C GLY A 41 -1.38 -21.52 -6.36
N ALA A 42 -2.34 -21.75 -7.27
CA ALA A 42 -2.65 -23.10 -7.77
C ALA A 42 -1.51 -23.69 -8.62
N PHE A 43 -0.80 -22.86 -9.38
CA PHE A 43 0.15 -23.29 -10.43
C PHE A 43 1.57 -22.75 -10.23
N ALA A 44 1.80 -22.01 -9.15
CA ALA A 44 3.11 -21.43 -8.86
C ALA A 44 3.27 -21.06 -7.39
N VAL A 45 4.53 -20.91 -6.96
CA VAL A 45 4.93 -20.26 -5.71
C VAL A 45 5.74 -19.01 -6.05
N VAL A 46 5.47 -17.91 -5.36
CA VAL A 46 6.14 -16.62 -5.54
C VAL A 46 6.94 -16.31 -4.29
N PHE A 47 8.25 -16.13 -4.44
CA PHE A 47 9.16 -15.74 -3.37
C PHE A 47 9.47 -14.24 -3.44
N LYS A 48 9.57 -13.58 -2.29
CA LYS A 48 10.08 -12.22 -2.20
C LYS A 48 11.60 -12.27 -2.11
N MET A 49 12.26 -11.72 -3.13
CA MET A 49 13.72 -11.64 -3.22
C MET A 49 14.18 -10.20 -3.08
N LYS A 50 15.39 -9.99 -2.60
CA LYS A 50 15.98 -8.66 -2.42
C LYS A 50 17.37 -8.63 -3.05
N ASP A 51 17.64 -7.58 -3.80
CA ASP A 51 19.00 -7.20 -4.18
C ASP A 51 19.62 -6.40 -3.03
N GLU A 52 20.65 -6.94 -2.41
CA GLU A 52 21.31 -6.31 -1.27
C GLU A 52 22.07 -5.03 -1.64
N GLN A 53 22.52 -4.89 -2.88
CA GLN A 53 23.26 -3.72 -3.34
C GLN A 53 22.34 -2.52 -3.55
N THR A 54 21.19 -2.74 -4.18
CA THR A 54 20.23 -1.67 -4.50
C THR A 54 19.14 -1.51 -3.45
N GLY A 55 18.91 -2.55 -2.63
CA GLY A 55 17.80 -2.63 -1.69
C GLY A 55 16.45 -2.92 -2.36
N LYS A 56 16.39 -3.05 -3.69
CA LYS A 56 15.16 -3.30 -4.44
C LYS A 56 14.68 -4.73 -4.20
N CYS A 57 13.35 -4.89 -4.08
CA CYS A 57 12.72 -6.20 -3.94
C CYS A 57 12.04 -6.65 -5.24
N TYR A 58 12.04 -7.97 -5.45
CA TYR A 58 11.49 -8.64 -6.62
C TYR A 58 10.57 -9.79 -6.21
N ALA A 59 9.61 -10.11 -7.06
CA ALA A 59 8.81 -11.32 -7.02
C ALA A 59 9.43 -12.36 -7.96
N LEU A 60 9.88 -13.47 -7.42
CA LEU A 60 10.39 -14.62 -8.17
C LEU A 60 9.31 -15.69 -8.18
N LYS A 61 8.64 -15.87 -9.33
CA LYS A 61 7.59 -16.87 -9.53
C LYS A 61 8.20 -18.15 -10.07
N CYS A 62 8.06 -19.24 -9.31
CA CYS A 62 8.47 -20.59 -9.66
C CYS A 62 7.21 -21.43 -9.97
N PHE A 63 7.20 -22.12 -11.09
CA PHE A 63 6.02 -22.84 -11.57
C PHE A 63 5.97 -24.26 -10.97
N THR A 64 4.76 -24.73 -10.67
CA THR A 64 4.52 -26.06 -10.11
C THR A 64 3.88 -27.03 -11.11
N GLU A 65 3.45 -26.53 -12.27
CA GLU A 65 2.85 -27.31 -13.34
C GLU A 65 3.31 -26.83 -14.71
N GLU A 66 3.34 -27.75 -15.67
CA GLU A 66 3.62 -27.42 -17.06
C GLU A 66 2.39 -26.81 -17.74
N GLN A 67 2.64 -25.76 -18.52
CA GLN A 67 1.67 -25.19 -19.42
C GLN A 67 2.32 -25.06 -20.79
N GLU A 68 1.72 -25.68 -21.80
CA GLU A 68 2.22 -25.64 -23.17
C GLU A 68 2.29 -24.19 -23.68
N GLY A 69 3.42 -23.84 -24.30
CA GLY A 69 3.65 -22.51 -24.87
C GLY A 69 3.98 -21.40 -23.87
N ARG A 70 4.07 -21.68 -22.54
CA ARG A 70 4.33 -20.66 -21.50
C ARG A 70 5.59 -19.83 -21.77
N ALA A 71 6.69 -20.48 -22.13
CA ALA A 71 7.95 -19.79 -22.39
C ALA A 71 7.81 -18.74 -23.50
N GLU A 72 7.19 -19.12 -24.60
CA GLU A 72 6.95 -18.24 -25.73
C GLU A 72 5.97 -17.12 -25.36
N ALA A 73 4.88 -17.44 -24.65
CA ALA A 73 3.93 -16.44 -24.19
C ALA A 73 4.60 -15.37 -23.32
N TYR A 74 5.44 -15.77 -22.36
CA TYR A 74 6.13 -14.80 -21.50
C TYR A 74 7.24 -14.02 -22.21
N ARG A 75 7.87 -14.56 -23.26
CA ARG A 75 8.76 -13.76 -24.10
C ARG A 75 8.00 -12.67 -24.84
N GLN A 76 6.87 -13.00 -25.47
CA GLN A 76 6.02 -12.05 -26.18
C GLN A 76 5.45 -10.99 -25.24
N ILE A 77 5.04 -11.37 -24.02
CA ILE A 77 4.60 -10.44 -22.97
C ILE A 77 5.74 -9.51 -22.56
N ALA A 78 6.94 -10.04 -22.31
CA ALA A 78 8.09 -9.26 -21.91
C ALA A 78 8.50 -8.22 -22.97
N GLU A 79 8.48 -8.61 -24.25
CA GLU A 79 8.75 -7.72 -25.39
C GLU A 79 7.71 -6.60 -25.51
N GLU A 80 6.42 -6.90 -25.36
CA GLU A 80 5.35 -5.89 -25.40
C GLU A 80 5.45 -4.92 -24.22
N LEU A 81 5.79 -5.40 -23.04
CA LEU A 81 5.85 -4.58 -21.82
C LEU A 81 7.16 -3.81 -21.63
N GLU A 82 8.22 -4.11 -22.41
CA GLU A 82 9.54 -3.49 -22.26
C GLU A 82 9.49 -1.95 -22.34
N PHE A 83 8.60 -1.42 -23.19
CA PHE A 83 8.46 0.02 -23.43
C PHE A 83 7.24 0.64 -22.76
N VAL A 84 6.53 -0.09 -21.91
CA VAL A 84 5.34 0.41 -21.22
C VAL A 84 5.76 1.08 -19.90
N ASP A 85 5.82 2.41 -19.89
CA ASP A 85 6.03 3.21 -18.68
C ASP A 85 4.68 3.57 -18.05
N SER A 86 4.26 2.77 -17.07
CA SER A 86 2.97 2.97 -16.39
C SER A 86 3.00 2.41 -14.97
N PRO A 87 2.38 3.10 -14.00
CA PRO A 87 2.28 2.59 -12.63
C PRO A 87 1.32 1.38 -12.52
N TYR A 88 0.51 1.12 -13.54
CA TYR A 88 -0.50 0.06 -13.52
C TYR A 88 0.04 -1.32 -13.86
N ILE A 89 1.28 -1.42 -14.31
CA ILE A 89 1.90 -2.68 -14.72
C ILE A 89 3.36 -2.72 -14.30
N THR A 90 3.96 -3.90 -14.21
CA THR A 90 5.39 -4.07 -13.91
C THR A 90 6.09 -4.76 -15.08
N SER A 91 7.41 -4.57 -15.17
CA SER A 91 8.24 -5.34 -16.08
C SER A 91 8.22 -6.82 -15.72
N VAL A 92 8.38 -7.66 -16.74
CA VAL A 92 8.40 -9.11 -16.62
C VAL A 92 9.66 -9.63 -17.30
N LYS A 93 10.36 -10.56 -16.66
CA LYS A 93 11.51 -11.24 -17.26
C LYS A 93 11.38 -12.75 -17.06
N TYR A 94 11.25 -13.47 -18.13
CA TYR A 94 11.24 -14.94 -18.13
C TYR A 94 12.67 -15.46 -18.31
N LEU A 95 13.09 -16.39 -17.45
CA LEU A 95 14.41 -17.03 -17.48
C LEU A 95 14.22 -18.54 -17.50
N GLU A 96 14.67 -19.19 -18.58
CA GLU A 96 14.32 -20.61 -18.87
C GLU A 96 15.01 -21.61 -17.95
N LYS A 97 16.29 -21.38 -17.63
CA LYS A 97 17.16 -22.25 -16.84
C LYS A 97 17.85 -21.41 -15.80
N GLU A 98 17.13 -21.03 -14.78
CA GLU A 98 17.60 -20.04 -13.82
C GLU A 98 17.75 -20.60 -12.41
N LEU A 99 16.88 -21.55 -12.02
CA LEU A 99 16.87 -22.08 -10.67
C LEU A 99 17.19 -23.57 -10.68
N PHE A 100 18.32 -23.94 -10.10
CA PHE A 100 18.67 -25.32 -9.79
C PHE A 100 17.86 -25.80 -8.59
N VAL A 101 17.22 -26.97 -8.72
CA VAL A 101 16.42 -27.58 -7.65
C VAL A 101 16.76 -29.05 -7.54
N ASP A 102 17.34 -29.45 -6.41
CA ASP A 102 17.50 -30.86 -6.07
C ASP A 102 16.11 -31.47 -5.79
N SER A 103 15.60 -32.22 -6.74
CA SER A 103 14.25 -32.78 -6.75
C SER A 103 14.23 -34.17 -7.39
N ASN A 104 13.06 -34.82 -7.34
CA ASN A 104 12.86 -36.10 -8.02
C ASN A 104 12.48 -35.94 -9.50
N CYS A 105 12.58 -34.75 -10.08
CA CYS A 105 12.31 -34.47 -11.48
C CYS A 105 13.46 -34.96 -12.37
N GLU A 106 13.20 -35.16 -13.66
CA GLU A 106 14.26 -35.52 -14.64
C GLU A 106 15.16 -34.31 -14.94
N ASP A 107 14.61 -33.11 -14.88
CA ASP A 107 15.33 -31.86 -15.06
C ASP A 107 15.82 -31.34 -13.69
N GLU A 108 16.97 -30.67 -13.67
CA GLU A 108 17.59 -30.06 -12.48
C GLU A 108 17.48 -28.52 -12.50
N GLU A 109 17.30 -27.90 -13.69
CA GLU A 109 17.20 -26.46 -13.87
C GLU A 109 15.81 -26.08 -14.34
N PHE A 110 15.17 -25.16 -13.60
CA PHE A 110 13.78 -24.78 -13.82
C PHE A 110 13.63 -23.30 -14.19
N PRO A 111 12.61 -23.01 -15.01
CA PRO A 111 12.32 -21.65 -15.40
C PRO A 111 11.71 -20.85 -14.23
N VAL A 112 12.03 -19.57 -14.23
CA VAL A 112 11.44 -18.60 -13.29
C VAL A 112 10.95 -17.36 -14.01
N LEU A 113 10.01 -16.66 -13.38
CA LEU A 113 9.56 -15.34 -13.81
C LEU A 113 9.97 -14.31 -12.75
N LEU A 114 10.72 -13.30 -13.16
CA LEU A 114 11.11 -12.19 -12.31
C LEU A 114 10.25 -10.97 -12.62
N MET A 115 9.66 -10.38 -11.59
CA MET A 115 8.87 -9.16 -11.64
C MET A 115 9.27 -8.22 -10.50
N ASP A 116 8.91 -6.95 -10.57
CA ASP A 116 9.08 -6.07 -9.42
C ASP A 116 8.14 -6.50 -8.27
N TRP A 117 8.64 -6.50 -7.04
CA TRP A 117 7.80 -6.70 -5.88
C TRP A 117 6.96 -5.46 -5.61
N ILE A 118 5.64 -5.61 -5.57
CA ILE A 118 4.71 -4.52 -5.28
C ILE A 118 4.37 -4.54 -3.79
N GLU A 119 4.80 -3.48 -3.09
CA GLU A 119 4.38 -3.26 -1.71
C GLU A 119 2.92 -2.79 -1.69
N GLY A 120 2.11 -3.42 -0.85
CA GLY A 120 0.68 -3.12 -0.72
C GLY A 120 -0.12 -4.35 -0.33
N GLU A 121 -1.41 -4.28 -0.56
CA GLU A 121 -2.37 -5.37 -0.33
C GLU A 121 -3.21 -5.59 -1.58
N THR A 122 -3.83 -6.75 -1.73
CA THR A 122 -4.76 -6.99 -2.84
C THR A 122 -5.98 -6.10 -2.71
N MET A 123 -6.63 -5.78 -3.83
CA MET A 123 -7.89 -5.00 -3.82
C MET A 123 -8.96 -5.72 -2.99
N GLU A 124 -8.99 -7.05 -3.00
CA GLU A 124 -9.90 -7.84 -2.17
C GLU A 124 -9.69 -7.52 -0.68
N THR A 125 -8.44 -7.62 -0.20
CA THR A 125 -8.08 -7.30 1.20
C THR A 125 -8.42 -5.85 1.53
N TYR A 126 -8.09 -4.91 0.64
CA TYR A 126 -8.39 -3.50 0.80
C TYR A 126 -9.90 -3.23 0.93
N VAL A 127 -10.72 -3.81 0.04
CA VAL A 127 -12.18 -3.69 0.07
C VAL A 127 -12.73 -4.28 1.37
N ALA A 128 -12.31 -5.48 1.75
CA ALA A 128 -12.75 -6.12 2.99
C ALA A 128 -12.46 -5.27 4.24
N ALA A 129 -11.31 -4.57 4.26
CA ALA A 129 -10.92 -3.70 5.36
C ALA A 129 -11.64 -2.34 5.38
N ASN A 130 -12.02 -1.79 4.20
CA ASN A 130 -12.43 -0.40 4.03
C ASN A 130 -13.86 -0.21 3.47
N TYR A 131 -14.64 -1.25 3.17
CA TYR A 131 -15.93 -1.12 2.49
C TYR A 131 -16.94 -0.21 3.21
N THR A 132 -16.85 -0.04 4.53
CA THR A 132 -17.70 0.87 5.31
C THR A 132 -17.27 2.34 5.20
N ASP A 133 -16.07 2.62 4.66
CA ASP A 133 -15.58 3.96 4.40
C ASP A 133 -15.96 4.38 2.97
N THR A 134 -17.06 5.12 2.84
CA THR A 134 -17.61 5.52 1.54
C THR A 134 -16.64 6.37 0.73
N HIS A 135 -15.81 7.20 1.39
CA HIS A 135 -14.78 7.99 0.69
C HIS A 135 -13.65 7.11 0.17
N ALA A 136 -13.12 6.20 1.00
CA ALA A 136 -12.09 5.25 0.58
C ALA A 136 -12.57 4.41 -0.61
N MET A 137 -13.82 3.93 -0.57
CA MET A 137 -14.41 3.17 -1.68
C MET A 137 -14.64 4.02 -2.94
N SER A 138 -15.07 5.29 -2.77
CA SER A 138 -15.19 6.23 -3.92
C SER A 138 -13.83 6.52 -4.56
N MET A 139 -12.78 6.70 -3.75
CA MET A 139 -11.40 6.86 -4.25
C MET A 139 -10.88 5.61 -4.95
N LEU A 140 -11.17 4.42 -4.41
CA LEU A 140 -10.81 3.16 -5.05
C LEU A 140 -11.52 3.02 -6.41
N CYS A 141 -12.82 3.31 -6.47
CA CYS A 141 -13.61 3.31 -7.71
C CYS A 141 -13.00 4.27 -8.75
N TYR A 142 -12.70 5.50 -8.36
CA TYR A 142 -12.04 6.49 -9.23
C TYR A 142 -10.71 5.97 -9.78
N ARG A 143 -9.82 5.46 -8.92
CA ARG A 143 -8.51 4.94 -9.33
C ARG A 143 -8.64 3.71 -10.23
N PHE A 144 -9.57 2.82 -9.91
CA PHE A 144 -9.87 1.66 -10.75
C PHE A 144 -10.36 2.08 -12.14
N CYS A 145 -11.28 3.04 -12.23
CA CYS A 145 -11.76 3.54 -13.52
C CYS A 145 -10.64 4.19 -14.34
N LYS A 146 -9.69 4.90 -13.70
CA LYS A 146 -8.51 5.42 -14.40
C LYS A 146 -7.60 4.32 -14.93
N MET A 147 -7.35 3.27 -14.14
CA MET A 147 -6.62 2.08 -14.58
C MET A 147 -7.35 1.37 -15.73
N ALA A 148 -8.67 1.18 -15.61
CA ALA A 148 -9.48 0.53 -16.64
C ALA A 148 -9.46 1.31 -17.97
N ALA A 149 -9.60 2.64 -17.91
CA ALA A 149 -9.50 3.50 -19.09
C ALA A 149 -8.11 3.41 -19.74
N TRP A 150 -7.05 3.40 -18.92
CA TRP A 150 -5.69 3.21 -19.41
C TRP A 150 -5.51 1.84 -20.06
N LEU A 151 -5.91 0.74 -19.41
CA LEU A 151 -5.76 -0.62 -19.96
C LEU A 151 -6.49 -0.76 -21.30
N ARG A 152 -7.70 -0.23 -21.41
CA ARG A 152 -8.44 -0.23 -22.68
C ARG A 152 -7.82 0.64 -23.79
N SER A 153 -6.89 1.51 -23.49
CA SER A 153 -6.13 2.28 -24.48
C SER A 153 -4.89 1.53 -24.99
N GLN A 154 -4.59 0.36 -24.41
CA GLN A 154 -3.44 -0.44 -24.80
C GLN A 154 -3.79 -1.42 -25.92
N SER A 155 -2.75 -1.95 -26.60
CA SER A 155 -2.82 -3.03 -27.58
C SER A 155 -2.96 -4.42 -26.97
N PHE A 156 -2.80 -4.52 -25.66
CA PHE A 156 -2.82 -5.76 -24.88
C PHE A 156 -3.96 -5.77 -23.86
N ALA A 157 -4.24 -6.93 -23.30
CA ALA A 157 -5.20 -7.13 -22.21
C ALA A 157 -4.63 -8.06 -21.14
N HIS A 158 -5.07 -7.92 -19.90
CA HIS A 158 -4.58 -8.73 -18.78
C HIS A 158 -5.12 -10.18 -18.81
N GLY A 159 -6.35 -10.37 -19.23
CA GLY A 159 -6.98 -11.68 -19.43
C GLY A 159 -7.54 -12.37 -18.19
N ASP A 160 -7.18 -11.94 -16.98
CA ASP A 160 -7.73 -12.44 -15.72
C ASP A 160 -7.86 -11.31 -14.68
N ILE A 161 -8.63 -10.26 -15.04
CA ILE A 161 -8.91 -9.13 -14.14
C ILE A 161 -9.85 -9.58 -13.02
N LYS A 162 -9.34 -9.55 -11.79
CA LYS A 162 -10.08 -9.81 -10.55
C LYS A 162 -9.41 -9.06 -9.38
N PRO A 163 -10.09 -8.86 -8.24
CA PRO A 163 -9.55 -8.10 -7.11
C PRO A 163 -8.22 -8.63 -6.56
N ASP A 164 -7.97 -9.94 -6.61
CA ASP A 164 -6.72 -10.55 -6.13
C ASP A 164 -5.52 -10.21 -7.02
N ASN A 165 -5.77 -9.98 -8.33
CA ASN A 165 -4.75 -9.65 -9.31
C ASN A 165 -4.50 -8.14 -9.42
N ILE A 166 -5.05 -7.34 -8.48
CA ILE A 166 -4.88 -5.89 -8.42
C ILE A 166 -4.32 -5.50 -7.07
N MET A 167 -3.09 -5.04 -7.04
CA MET A 167 -2.44 -4.54 -5.82
C MET A 167 -2.82 -3.08 -5.58
N VAL A 168 -3.20 -2.75 -4.35
CA VAL A 168 -3.40 -1.38 -3.86
C VAL A 168 -2.14 -0.99 -3.09
N ARG A 169 -1.34 -0.11 -3.64
CA ARG A 169 -0.11 0.40 -3.01
C ARG A 169 -0.43 1.33 -1.82
N PRO A 170 0.52 1.60 -0.92
CA PRO A 170 0.31 2.51 0.22
C PRO A 170 -0.16 3.92 -0.17
N ASP A 171 0.26 4.44 -1.33
CA ASP A 171 -0.19 5.73 -1.89
C ASP A 171 -1.56 5.62 -2.60
N GLY A 172 -2.11 4.40 -2.65
CA GLY A 172 -3.36 4.04 -3.29
C GLY A 172 -3.28 3.85 -4.79
N THR A 173 -2.09 3.91 -5.41
CA THR A 173 -1.89 3.54 -6.81
C THR A 173 -2.24 2.06 -6.99
N LEU A 174 -2.90 1.73 -8.09
CA LEU A 174 -3.21 0.35 -8.45
C LEU A 174 -2.13 -0.22 -9.36
N THR A 175 -1.84 -1.51 -9.20
CA THR A 175 -0.91 -2.22 -10.09
C THR A 175 -1.43 -3.63 -10.34
N LEU A 176 -1.50 -4.01 -11.62
CA LEU A 176 -1.87 -5.35 -12.06
C LEU A 176 -0.71 -6.33 -11.80
N VAL A 177 -1.05 -7.53 -11.39
CA VAL A 177 -0.11 -8.64 -11.16
C VAL A 177 -0.69 -9.92 -11.74
N ASP A 178 0.15 -10.94 -11.93
CA ASP A 178 -0.23 -12.25 -12.45
C ASP A 178 -0.68 -12.23 -13.93
N TYR A 179 0.30 -12.23 -14.82
CA TYR A 179 0.10 -12.08 -16.27
C TYR A 179 -0.11 -13.40 -17.03
N ASP A 180 -0.46 -14.51 -16.34
CA ASP A 180 -0.63 -15.83 -16.96
C ASP A 180 -1.73 -15.85 -18.04
N GLY A 181 -2.72 -14.97 -17.93
CA GLY A 181 -3.83 -14.84 -18.89
C GLY A 181 -3.65 -13.76 -19.96
N MET A 182 -2.51 -13.07 -19.98
CA MET A 182 -2.33 -11.85 -20.76
C MET A 182 -2.35 -12.09 -22.25
N PHE A 183 -3.08 -11.24 -22.97
CA PHE A 183 -3.06 -11.13 -24.42
C PHE A 183 -2.14 -9.99 -24.85
N VAL A 184 -1.27 -10.27 -25.82
CA VAL A 184 -0.48 -9.26 -26.55
C VAL A 184 -0.68 -9.42 -28.05
N PRO A 185 -0.45 -8.39 -28.89
CA PRO A 185 -0.71 -8.45 -30.34
C PRO A 185 -0.06 -9.62 -31.07
N ALA A 186 1.13 -10.03 -30.62
CA ALA A 186 1.85 -11.19 -31.17
C ALA A 186 1.08 -12.52 -31.02
N MET A 187 0.14 -12.61 -30.06
CA MET A 187 -0.68 -13.80 -29.80
C MET A 187 -2.00 -13.83 -30.60
N LYS A 188 -2.19 -12.90 -31.52
CA LYS A 188 -3.44 -12.82 -32.30
C LYS A 188 -3.71 -14.12 -33.05
N GLY A 189 -4.90 -14.69 -32.85
CA GLY A 189 -5.32 -15.96 -33.43
C GLY A 189 -4.95 -17.19 -32.61
N GLN A 190 -4.24 -17.04 -31.52
CA GLN A 190 -4.01 -18.10 -30.53
C GLN A 190 -5.24 -18.26 -29.62
N LYS A 191 -5.22 -19.31 -28.80
CA LYS A 191 -6.23 -19.55 -27.77
C LYS A 191 -5.77 -19.00 -26.44
N SER A 192 -6.73 -18.49 -25.64
CA SER A 192 -6.46 -18.04 -24.29
C SER A 192 -6.02 -19.21 -23.41
N PRO A 193 -4.97 -19.06 -22.58
CA PRO A 193 -4.56 -20.09 -21.62
C PRO A 193 -5.57 -20.27 -20.49
N THR A 194 -6.49 -19.31 -20.30
CA THR A 194 -7.51 -19.34 -19.25
C THR A 194 -8.80 -18.69 -19.72
N VAL A 195 -9.92 -19.08 -19.14
CA VAL A 195 -11.20 -18.38 -19.29
C VAL A 195 -11.42 -17.32 -18.17
N GLY A 196 -10.44 -17.18 -17.27
CA GLY A 196 -10.52 -16.30 -16.12
C GLY A 196 -11.43 -16.81 -15.00
N ALA A 197 -11.52 -16.04 -13.92
CA ALA A 197 -12.37 -16.37 -12.78
C ALA A 197 -13.86 -16.17 -13.15
N LYS A 198 -14.71 -17.17 -12.85
CA LYS A 198 -16.13 -17.19 -13.26
C LYS A 198 -16.93 -15.99 -12.81
N ASP A 199 -16.66 -15.45 -11.62
CA ASP A 199 -17.36 -14.29 -11.06
C ASP A 199 -16.89 -12.95 -11.67
N PHE A 200 -15.85 -12.98 -12.51
CA PHE A 200 -15.30 -11.81 -13.21
C PHE A 200 -15.21 -12.02 -14.73
N SER A 201 -15.68 -13.15 -15.24
CA SER A 201 -15.66 -13.44 -16.68
C SER A 201 -17.05 -13.43 -17.28
N HIS A 202 -17.15 -13.01 -18.54
CA HIS A 202 -18.40 -13.09 -19.27
C HIS A 202 -18.88 -14.54 -19.33
N PRO A 203 -20.17 -14.84 -19.05
CA PRO A 203 -20.68 -16.23 -18.96
C PRO A 203 -20.54 -17.03 -20.26
N LEU A 204 -20.40 -16.36 -21.39
CA LEU A 204 -20.19 -16.98 -22.72
C LEU A 204 -18.72 -16.93 -23.18
N ARG A 205 -17.77 -16.53 -22.32
CA ARG A 205 -16.34 -16.53 -22.66
C ARG A 205 -15.83 -17.95 -22.83
N THR A 206 -15.06 -18.13 -23.90
CA THR A 206 -14.37 -19.38 -24.21
C THR A 206 -12.87 -19.12 -24.39
N ILE A 207 -12.07 -20.17 -24.55
CA ILE A 207 -10.63 -20.03 -24.85
C ILE A 207 -10.36 -19.40 -26.23
N ASP A 208 -11.33 -19.39 -27.12
CA ASP A 208 -11.22 -18.76 -28.44
C ASP A 208 -11.42 -17.22 -28.38
N ASP A 209 -11.93 -16.72 -27.26
CA ASP A 209 -12.07 -15.29 -26.99
C ASP A 209 -10.74 -14.75 -26.41
N PHE A 210 -9.72 -14.55 -27.28
CA PHE A 210 -8.40 -14.09 -26.88
C PHE A 210 -7.98 -12.88 -27.73
N ASN A 211 -8.21 -11.68 -27.20
CA ASN A 211 -8.00 -10.42 -27.90
C ASN A 211 -7.92 -9.25 -26.88
N GLU A 212 -7.67 -8.04 -27.40
CA GLU A 212 -7.51 -6.80 -26.61
C GLU A 212 -8.75 -6.36 -25.81
N THR A 213 -9.92 -6.94 -26.06
CA THR A 213 -11.17 -6.57 -25.35
C THR A 213 -11.61 -7.59 -24.31
N ILE A 214 -10.79 -8.61 -24.06
CA ILE A 214 -11.13 -9.74 -23.18
C ILE A 214 -11.44 -9.33 -21.72
N ASP A 215 -10.92 -8.19 -21.27
CA ASP A 215 -11.10 -7.67 -19.93
C ASP A 215 -12.36 -6.81 -19.75
N ASP A 216 -13.01 -6.40 -20.84
CA ASP A 216 -14.09 -5.40 -20.82
C ASP A 216 -15.22 -5.73 -19.85
N PHE A 217 -15.60 -7.00 -19.77
CA PHE A 217 -16.66 -7.45 -18.85
C PHE A 217 -16.23 -7.34 -17.39
N ALA A 218 -15.02 -7.81 -17.06
CA ALA A 218 -14.47 -7.75 -15.71
C ALA A 218 -14.33 -6.30 -15.24
N LEU A 219 -13.77 -5.43 -16.11
CA LEU A 219 -13.59 -4.02 -15.81
C LEU A 219 -14.94 -3.33 -15.53
N ALA A 220 -15.95 -3.59 -16.33
CA ALA A 220 -17.28 -3.01 -16.14
C ALA A 220 -17.97 -3.52 -14.87
N SER A 221 -17.89 -4.83 -14.58
CA SER A 221 -18.47 -5.44 -13.39
C SER A 221 -17.81 -4.95 -12.09
N ILE A 222 -16.48 -4.87 -12.06
CA ILE A 222 -15.74 -4.38 -10.90
C ILE A 222 -16.00 -2.89 -10.67
N ALA A 223 -15.94 -2.05 -11.71
CA ALA A 223 -16.22 -0.61 -11.60
C ALA A 223 -17.60 -0.34 -11.02
N LEU A 224 -18.62 -1.04 -11.53
CA LEU A 224 -20.00 -0.94 -11.04
C LEU A 224 -20.11 -1.39 -9.59
N SER A 225 -19.47 -2.51 -9.23
CA SER A 225 -19.47 -3.03 -7.86
C SER A 225 -18.83 -2.05 -6.88
N LEU A 226 -17.66 -1.48 -7.22
CA LEU A 226 -16.97 -0.50 -6.37
C LEU A 226 -17.79 0.77 -6.17
N LYS A 227 -18.43 1.28 -7.25
CA LYS A 227 -19.33 2.44 -7.17
C LYS A 227 -20.53 2.14 -6.28
N ALA A 228 -21.16 1.00 -6.44
CA ALA A 228 -22.31 0.60 -5.65
C ALA A 228 -21.96 0.47 -4.16
N ILE A 229 -20.83 -0.15 -3.83
CA ILE A 229 -20.34 -0.27 -2.44
C ILE A 229 -20.05 1.11 -1.85
N SER A 230 -19.50 2.03 -2.64
CA SER A 230 -19.22 3.40 -2.18
C SER A 230 -20.50 4.19 -1.84
N LEU A 231 -21.59 3.91 -2.53
CA LEU A 231 -22.90 4.53 -2.28
C LEU A 231 -23.68 3.83 -1.16
N ASN A 232 -23.57 2.50 -1.09
CA ASN A 232 -24.25 1.69 -0.08
C ASN A 232 -23.38 0.49 0.36
N PRO A 233 -22.59 0.65 1.43
CA PRO A 233 -21.71 -0.40 1.95
C PRO A 233 -22.42 -1.71 2.33
N SER A 234 -23.71 -1.68 2.69
CA SER A 234 -24.46 -2.88 3.07
C SER A 234 -24.60 -3.88 1.92
N LEU A 235 -24.45 -3.44 0.67
CA LEU A 235 -24.49 -4.31 -0.50
C LEU A 235 -23.40 -5.38 -0.46
N LEU A 236 -22.19 -5.03 -0.03
CA LEU A 236 -21.10 -6.00 0.09
C LEU A 236 -21.41 -7.06 1.15
N GLN A 237 -22.02 -6.67 2.28
CA GLN A 237 -22.41 -7.61 3.32
C GLN A 237 -23.51 -8.57 2.86
N THR A 238 -24.41 -8.10 1.99
CA THR A 238 -25.58 -8.87 1.56
C THR A 238 -25.28 -9.78 0.37
N TYR A 239 -24.48 -9.29 -0.59
CA TYR A 239 -24.27 -9.94 -1.89
C TYR A 239 -22.83 -10.37 -2.13
N GLY A 240 -21.85 -9.78 -1.42
CA GLY A 240 -20.44 -10.12 -1.54
C GLY A 240 -20.08 -11.47 -0.90
N ALA A 241 -18.88 -11.95 -1.25
CA ALA A 241 -18.22 -13.09 -0.61
C ALA A 241 -16.72 -12.85 -0.54
N SER A 242 -15.98 -13.78 0.06
CA SER A 242 -14.51 -13.67 0.20
C SER A 242 -13.77 -13.60 -1.15
N ASP A 243 -14.33 -14.18 -2.19
CA ASP A 243 -13.73 -14.35 -3.52
C ASP A 243 -14.40 -13.50 -4.62
N ARG A 244 -15.34 -12.64 -4.26
CA ARG A 244 -16.06 -11.78 -5.20
C ARG A 244 -16.49 -10.45 -4.57
N LEU A 245 -16.80 -9.46 -5.41
CA LEU A 245 -17.40 -8.21 -4.96
C LEU A 245 -18.92 -8.37 -4.77
N LEU A 246 -19.73 -7.96 -5.74
CA LEU A 246 -21.21 -8.04 -5.60
C LEU A 246 -21.82 -9.18 -6.41
N PHE A 247 -21.34 -9.39 -7.64
CA PHE A 247 -21.91 -10.35 -8.56
C PHE A 247 -21.26 -11.72 -8.44
N SER A 248 -22.08 -12.75 -8.56
CA SER A 248 -21.64 -14.13 -8.77
C SER A 248 -21.84 -14.55 -10.22
N ALA A 249 -21.18 -15.62 -10.65
CA ALA A 249 -21.40 -16.22 -11.97
C ALA A 249 -22.88 -16.57 -12.23
N ALA A 250 -23.65 -16.93 -11.19
CA ALA A 250 -25.07 -17.21 -11.31
C ALA A 250 -25.91 -15.97 -11.68
N ASP A 251 -25.52 -14.78 -11.20
CA ASP A 251 -26.21 -13.52 -11.51
C ASP A 251 -26.13 -13.20 -13.01
N TYR A 252 -25.02 -13.55 -13.67
CA TYR A 252 -24.78 -13.25 -15.06
C TYR A 252 -25.56 -14.13 -16.04
N ILE A 253 -26.07 -15.30 -15.59
CA ILE A 253 -26.87 -16.20 -16.41
C ILE A 253 -28.22 -15.56 -16.73
N ASP A 254 -28.85 -14.90 -15.75
CA ASP A 254 -30.12 -14.20 -15.91
C ASP A 254 -30.18 -12.99 -14.97
N LEU A 255 -29.72 -11.85 -15.46
CA LEU A 255 -29.71 -10.59 -14.70
C LEU A 255 -31.11 -10.18 -14.22
N SER A 256 -32.18 -10.58 -14.92
CA SER A 256 -33.56 -10.23 -14.53
C SER A 256 -33.99 -10.90 -13.22
N LYS A 257 -33.35 -11.98 -12.85
CA LYS A 257 -33.57 -12.73 -11.59
C LYS A 257 -32.52 -12.46 -10.52
N SER A 258 -31.46 -11.72 -10.85
CA SER A 258 -30.40 -11.38 -9.91
C SER A 258 -30.90 -10.39 -8.85
N ASN A 259 -30.85 -10.81 -7.58
CA ASN A 259 -31.15 -9.91 -6.46
C ASN A 259 -30.14 -8.77 -6.35
N THR A 260 -28.87 -9.05 -6.68
CA THR A 260 -27.81 -8.05 -6.77
C THR A 260 -28.18 -6.97 -7.77
N PHE A 261 -28.55 -7.36 -8.98
CA PHE A 261 -28.95 -6.43 -10.04
C PHE A 261 -30.19 -5.61 -9.65
N ILE A 262 -31.20 -6.25 -9.03
CA ILE A 262 -32.42 -5.56 -8.56
C ILE A 262 -32.05 -4.50 -7.49
N ALA A 263 -31.15 -4.82 -6.57
CA ALA A 263 -30.71 -3.89 -5.52
C ALA A 263 -29.99 -2.65 -6.10
N LEU A 264 -29.24 -2.82 -7.19
CA LEU A 264 -28.54 -1.71 -7.85
C LEU A 264 -29.50 -0.70 -8.49
N GLN A 265 -30.73 -1.09 -8.82
CA GLN A 265 -31.73 -0.16 -9.35
C GLN A 265 -32.04 0.99 -8.38
N GLY A 266 -31.92 0.76 -7.07
CA GLY A 266 -32.06 1.78 -6.04
C GLY A 266 -30.98 2.86 -6.06
N LEU A 267 -29.86 2.66 -6.78
CA LEU A 267 -28.75 3.58 -6.89
C LEU A 267 -28.78 4.45 -8.16
N LEU A 268 -29.79 4.28 -9.03
CA LEU A 268 -29.88 4.96 -10.33
C LEU A 268 -30.14 6.48 -10.25
N ALA A 269 -30.33 7.04 -9.05
CA ALA A 269 -30.32 8.48 -8.85
C ALA A 269 -28.91 9.08 -9.05
N ASP A 270 -27.84 8.29 -8.81
CA ASP A 270 -26.45 8.67 -9.07
C ASP A 270 -26.11 8.52 -10.56
N GLU A 271 -25.57 9.57 -11.18
CA GLU A 271 -25.29 9.63 -12.62
C GLU A 271 -24.14 8.69 -13.01
N GLU A 272 -23.10 8.61 -12.19
CA GLU A 272 -21.97 7.72 -12.44
C GLU A 272 -22.39 6.25 -12.32
N ALA A 273 -23.23 5.92 -11.33
CA ALA A 273 -23.77 4.57 -11.18
C ALA A 273 -24.61 4.17 -12.41
N ARG A 274 -25.43 5.08 -12.95
CA ARG A 274 -26.18 4.83 -14.21
C ARG A 274 -25.26 4.56 -15.39
N THR A 275 -24.19 5.36 -15.52
CA THR A 275 -23.21 5.21 -16.59
C THR A 275 -22.49 3.87 -16.49
N LEU A 276 -21.99 3.51 -15.30
CA LEU A 276 -21.30 2.24 -15.08
C LEU A 276 -22.24 1.03 -15.24
N LEU A 277 -23.51 1.15 -14.83
CA LEU A 277 -24.51 0.12 -15.09
C LEU A 277 -24.77 -0.08 -16.60
N SER A 278 -24.84 1.02 -17.34
CA SER A 278 -25.03 0.95 -18.80
C SER A 278 -23.84 0.27 -19.49
N MET A 279 -22.60 0.56 -19.04
CA MET A 279 -21.40 -0.12 -19.51
C MET A 279 -21.46 -1.63 -19.22
N PHE A 280 -21.79 -1.99 -17.99
CA PHE A 280 -21.90 -3.39 -17.58
C PHE A 280 -22.93 -4.14 -18.42
N LEU A 281 -24.12 -3.56 -18.65
CA LEU A 281 -25.15 -4.16 -19.50
C LEU A 281 -24.67 -4.32 -20.95
N LEU A 282 -23.90 -3.36 -21.46
CA LEU A 282 -23.36 -3.42 -22.81
C LEU A 282 -22.29 -4.52 -22.94
N ALA A 283 -21.39 -4.61 -21.97
CA ALA A 283 -20.39 -5.68 -21.88
C ALA A 283 -21.04 -7.06 -21.76
N SER A 284 -22.11 -7.18 -20.96
CA SER A 284 -22.89 -8.41 -20.79
C SER A 284 -23.62 -8.82 -22.08
N ALA A 285 -24.09 -7.85 -22.88
CA ALA A 285 -24.82 -8.15 -24.12
C ALA A 285 -23.91 -8.53 -25.29
N LYS A 286 -22.65 -8.03 -25.33
CA LYS A 286 -21.76 -8.12 -26.50
C LYS A 286 -20.38 -8.72 -26.23
N LYS A 287 -20.12 -9.23 -25.03
CA LYS A 287 -18.80 -9.69 -24.56
C LYS A 287 -17.70 -8.61 -24.56
N GLY A 288 -18.00 -7.35 -24.88
CA GLY A 288 -16.99 -6.30 -24.93
C GLY A 288 -17.56 -4.91 -25.14
N LEU A 289 -16.72 -3.91 -24.90
CA LEU A 289 -17.05 -2.49 -24.99
C LEU A 289 -16.52 -1.83 -26.28
N SER A 290 -16.23 -2.61 -27.32
CA SER A 290 -15.62 -2.11 -28.58
C SER A 290 -16.36 -0.93 -29.21
N MET A 291 -17.66 -0.80 -28.95
CA MET A 291 -18.51 0.30 -29.42
C MET A 291 -18.61 1.49 -28.46
N CYS A 292 -17.94 1.40 -27.29
CA CYS A 292 -18.03 2.41 -26.24
C CYS A 292 -16.82 3.35 -26.25
N SER A 293 -17.06 4.62 -25.91
CA SER A 293 -15.99 5.58 -25.66
C SER A 293 -15.25 5.26 -24.36
N PHE A 294 -13.93 5.47 -24.31
CA PHE A 294 -13.12 5.41 -23.09
C PHE A 294 -13.62 6.34 -21.97
N ARG A 295 -14.33 7.41 -22.32
CA ARG A 295 -14.93 8.35 -21.36
C ARG A 295 -15.98 7.73 -20.44
N LEU A 296 -16.47 6.53 -20.74
CA LEU A 296 -17.41 5.83 -19.86
C LEU A 296 -16.81 5.43 -18.51
N PHE A 297 -15.47 5.31 -18.42
CA PHE A 297 -14.76 5.16 -17.15
C PHE A 297 -14.37 6.51 -16.52
N ASP A 298 -14.90 7.64 -16.99
CA ASP A 298 -14.60 8.96 -16.43
C ASP A 298 -15.47 9.24 -15.20
N VAL A 299 -15.10 8.62 -14.11
CA VAL A 299 -15.62 8.88 -12.76
C VAL A 299 -14.88 10.08 -12.17
N GLN A 300 -15.60 10.99 -11.53
CA GLN A 300 -15.02 12.18 -10.93
C GLN A 300 -14.17 11.82 -9.71
N LYS A 301 -13.00 12.47 -9.59
CA LYS A 301 -12.20 12.34 -8.36
C LYS A 301 -13.05 12.83 -7.18
N PRO A 302 -13.25 11.99 -6.14
CA PRO A 302 -13.96 12.43 -4.94
C PRO A 302 -13.28 13.67 -4.36
N LYS A 303 -14.08 14.63 -3.89
CA LYS A 303 -13.55 15.80 -3.20
C LYS A 303 -12.77 15.32 -1.98
N GLU A 304 -11.58 15.89 -1.77
CA GLU A 304 -10.82 15.63 -0.56
C GLU A 304 -11.63 16.12 0.63
N GLU A 305 -11.96 15.20 1.54
CA GLU A 305 -12.57 15.56 2.81
C GLU A 305 -11.48 16.14 3.70
N VAL A 306 -11.45 17.47 3.84
CA VAL A 306 -10.51 18.14 4.74
C VAL A 306 -11.16 18.23 6.13
N TRP A 307 -10.62 17.45 7.04
CA TRP A 307 -11.05 17.45 8.45
C TRP A 307 -10.12 18.32 9.27
N SER A 308 -10.68 19.31 9.98
CA SER A 308 -9.89 20.19 10.86
C SER A 308 -9.28 19.42 12.03
N THR A 309 -8.01 19.66 12.32
CA THR A 309 -7.34 19.21 13.54
C THR A 309 -7.64 20.12 14.74
N GLU A 310 -8.10 21.36 14.51
CA GLU A 310 -8.52 22.27 15.58
C GLU A 310 -9.72 21.69 16.33
N VAL A 311 -9.66 21.75 17.65
CA VAL A 311 -10.71 21.32 18.55
C VAL A 311 -11.24 22.53 19.28
N THR A 312 -12.47 22.93 18.95
CA THR A 312 -13.15 24.11 19.55
C THR A 312 -13.94 23.73 20.79
N ASP A 313 -14.32 24.70 21.59
CA ASP A 313 -15.22 24.51 22.75
C ASP A 313 -16.59 23.97 22.29
N GLU A 314 -17.05 24.39 21.12
CA GLU A 314 -18.28 23.87 20.51
C GLU A 314 -18.18 22.42 20.11
N ASP A 315 -17.05 21.99 19.53
CA ASP A 315 -16.77 20.57 19.27
C ASP A 315 -16.88 19.74 20.55
N ILE A 316 -16.26 20.22 21.64
CA ILE A 316 -16.26 19.52 22.94
C ILE A 316 -17.65 19.48 23.55
N LYS A 317 -18.44 20.55 23.42
CA LYS A 317 -19.84 20.61 23.90
C LYS A 317 -20.75 19.66 23.16
N ASN A 318 -20.54 19.51 21.86
CA ASN A 318 -21.34 18.65 20.98
C ASN A 318 -20.77 17.23 20.82
N ALA A 319 -19.67 16.92 21.50
CA ALA A 319 -18.98 15.64 21.38
C ALA A 319 -19.84 14.46 21.84
N VAL A 320 -19.61 13.31 21.21
CA VAL A 320 -20.05 12.01 21.72
C VAL A 320 -18.86 11.32 22.40
N GLU A 321 -19.15 10.61 23.49
CA GLU A 321 -18.12 9.92 24.26
C GLU A 321 -18.21 8.40 24.05
N ASP A 322 -17.07 7.74 23.99
CA ASP A 322 -17.02 6.30 24.07
C ASP A 322 -17.03 5.80 25.53
N LYS A 323 -17.03 4.49 25.74
CA LYS A 323 -17.05 3.86 27.07
C LYS A 323 -15.82 4.21 27.94
N PHE A 324 -14.77 4.76 27.36
CA PHE A 324 -13.54 5.19 28.05
C PHE A 324 -13.53 6.70 28.33
N GLY A 325 -14.57 7.43 27.89
CA GLY A 325 -14.66 8.89 28.02
C GLY A 325 -13.84 9.65 26.98
N VAL A 326 -13.40 8.98 25.90
CA VAL A 326 -12.77 9.66 24.77
C VAL A 326 -13.84 10.33 23.93
N LYS A 327 -13.64 11.61 23.63
CA LYS A 327 -14.58 12.45 22.90
C LYS A 327 -14.31 12.44 21.41
N TYR A 328 -15.39 12.33 20.65
CA TYR A 328 -15.39 12.34 19.19
C TYR A 328 -16.41 13.36 18.67
N SER A 329 -16.22 13.81 17.42
CA SER A 329 -17.27 14.52 16.70
C SER A 329 -18.53 13.66 16.53
N LYS A 330 -19.72 14.28 16.35
CA LYS A 330 -21.00 13.56 16.21
C LYS A 330 -21.00 12.52 15.08
N ASP A 331 -20.27 12.79 14.00
CA ASP A 331 -20.10 11.91 12.85
C ASP A 331 -19.00 10.86 13.03
N TRP A 332 -18.34 10.83 14.20
CA TRP A 332 -17.24 9.95 14.55
C TRP A 332 -16.00 10.05 13.63
N LYS A 333 -15.89 11.11 12.83
CA LYS A 333 -14.77 11.29 11.90
C LYS A 333 -13.54 11.95 12.55
N ARG A 334 -13.75 12.71 13.63
CA ARG A 334 -12.67 13.37 14.35
C ARG A 334 -12.62 12.87 15.80
N LEU A 335 -11.41 12.49 16.25
CA LEU A 335 -11.13 12.25 17.67
C LEU A 335 -10.73 13.57 18.30
N LEU A 336 -11.48 14.07 19.27
CA LEU A 336 -11.35 15.41 19.81
C LEU A 336 -10.47 15.47 21.07
N SER A 337 -10.74 14.61 22.05
CA SER A 337 -9.94 14.62 23.29
C SER A 337 -10.09 13.34 24.11
N ALA A 338 -9.00 12.94 24.76
CA ALA A 338 -9.02 11.96 25.81
C ALA A 338 -9.50 12.54 27.16
N PRO A 339 -10.02 11.73 28.10
CA PRO A 339 -10.50 12.21 29.38
C PRO A 339 -9.35 12.72 30.25
N ARG A 340 -9.45 13.96 30.73
CA ARG A 340 -8.41 14.59 31.58
C ARG A 340 -8.42 14.11 33.04
N ARG A 341 -9.59 13.67 33.56
CA ARG A 341 -9.77 13.31 34.98
C ARG A 341 -9.63 11.82 35.27
N ARG A 342 -9.88 10.94 34.29
CA ARG A 342 -9.62 9.51 34.35
C ARG A 342 -8.57 9.20 33.29
N SER A 343 -7.33 9.07 33.73
CA SER A 343 -6.24 8.72 32.82
C SER A 343 -6.58 7.44 32.08
N LEU A 344 -6.58 7.49 30.75
CA LEU A 344 -6.56 6.30 29.94
C LEU A 344 -5.33 5.49 30.33
N SER A 345 -5.56 4.29 30.86
CA SER A 345 -4.49 3.41 31.35
C SER A 345 -4.34 2.21 30.42
N GLY A 346 -3.10 1.89 30.10
CA GLY A 346 -2.78 0.70 29.29
C GLY A 346 -2.98 0.93 27.78
N LYS A 347 -3.69 0.00 27.13
CA LYS A 347 -3.89 -0.01 25.67
C LYS A 347 -5.23 0.63 25.29
N TYR A 348 -5.22 1.46 24.26
CA TYR A 348 -6.43 2.03 23.69
C TYR A 348 -6.47 1.82 22.18
N SER A 349 -7.65 1.49 21.65
CA SER A 349 -7.88 1.38 20.20
C SER A 349 -8.86 2.46 19.75
N ILE A 350 -8.42 3.32 18.86
CA ILE A 350 -9.26 4.34 18.23
C ILE A 350 -10.31 3.64 17.36
N ARG A 351 -11.52 4.19 17.35
CA ARG A 351 -12.66 3.66 16.57
C ARG A 351 -12.34 3.69 15.07
N LYS A 352 -12.73 2.62 14.35
CA LYS A 352 -12.69 2.60 12.88
C LYS A 352 -13.57 3.72 12.30
N GLY A 353 -13.15 4.30 11.19
CA GLY A 353 -13.84 5.40 10.52
C GLY A 353 -13.38 6.80 10.93
N VAL A 354 -12.56 6.94 11.98
CA VAL A 354 -11.91 8.21 12.32
C VAL A 354 -10.94 8.62 11.20
N LYS A 355 -11.00 9.89 10.82
CA LYS A 355 -10.15 10.50 9.78
C LYS A 355 -9.03 11.35 10.37
N VAL A 356 -9.28 12.01 11.49
CA VAL A 356 -8.35 12.94 12.12
C VAL A 356 -8.27 12.72 13.63
N ILE A 357 -7.06 12.73 14.15
CA ILE A 357 -6.77 12.88 15.57
C ILE A 357 -6.52 14.37 15.81
N GLY A 358 -7.38 15.02 16.60
CA GLY A 358 -7.35 16.46 16.83
C GLY A 358 -6.11 16.93 17.59
N ASN A 359 -5.85 18.24 17.54
CA ASN A 359 -4.77 18.85 18.30
C ASN A 359 -4.95 18.57 19.80
N ASN A 360 -3.87 18.22 20.47
CA ASN A 360 -3.82 17.89 21.92
C ASN A 360 -4.73 16.71 22.34
N ALA A 361 -5.21 15.89 21.44
CA ALA A 361 -6.24 14.89 21.70
C ALA A 361 -5.90 13.94 22.87
N PHE A 362 -4.66 13.46 22.97
CA PHE A 362 -4.13 12.64 24.09
C PHE A 362 -3.05 13.35 24.91
N CYS A 363 -2.96 14.69 24.78
CA CYS A 363 -1.92 15.44 25.49
C CYS A 363 -1.94 15.13 27.00
N ASN A 364 -0.78 14.78 27.55
CA ASN A 364 -0.59 14.37 28.94
C ASN A 364 -1.36 13.10 29.39
N SER A 365 -1.71 12.21 28.46
CA SER A 365 -2.22 10.87 28.81
C SER A 365 -1.09 9.97 29.32
N LYS A 366 -0.58 10.31 30.53
CA LYS A 366 0.67 9.76 31.10
C LYS A 366 0.66 8.26 31.34
N SER A 367 -0.52 7.63 31.48
CA SER A 367 -0.68 6.19 31.75
C SER A 367 -1.01 5.36 30.50
N LEU A 368 -1.09 5.99 29.32
CA LEU A 368 -1.31 5.32 28.05
C LEU A 368 -0.01 4.61 27.63
N THR A 369 -0.03 3.29 27.48
CA THR A 369 1.17 2.49 27.14
C THR A 369 1.23 2.12 25.67
N SER A 370 0.07 1.98 25.01
CA SER A 370 -0.03 1.65 23.59
C SER A 370 -1.32 2.19 23.01
N ILE A 371 -1.28 2.59 21.76
CA ILE A 371 -2.47 3.04 21.02
C ILE A 371 -2.50 2.40 19.63
N ASN A 372 -3.68 1.93 19.24
CA ASN A 372 -3.93 1.45 17.89
C ASN A 372 -4.68 2.52 17.09
N ILE A 373 -4.05 3.01 16.03
CA ILE A 373 -4.63 3.97 15.08
C ILE A 373 -5.17 3.15 13.89
N PRO A 374 -6.48 3.24 13.58
CA PRO A 374 -7.05 2.49 12.48
C PRO A 374 -6.63 3.03 11.11
N ASN A 375 -6.65 2.16 10.11
CA ASN A 375 -6.56 2.59 8.72
C ASN A 375 -7.67 3.60 8.41
N GLY A 376 -7.34 4.60 7.57
CA GLY A 376 -8.26 5.70 7.22
C GLY A 376 -8.04 6.99 8.02
N VAL A 377 -7.26 6.97 9.12
CA VAL A 377 -6.77 8.21 9.73
C VAL A 377 -5.73 8.84 8.80
N THR A 378 -5.94 10.08 8.42
CA THR A 378 -5.07 10.82 7.50
C THR A 378 -4.17 11.82 8.20
N THR A 379 -4.61 12.33 9.37
CA THR A 379 -3.88 13.39 10.06
C THR A 379 -3.82 13.16 11.56
N ILE A 380 -2.62 13.32 12.11
CA ILE A 380 -2.35 13.42 13.54
C ILE A 380 -2.05 14.88 13.82
N GLY A 381 -2.89 15.53 14.65
CA GLY A 381 -2.79 16.96 14.96
C GLY A 381 -1.60 17.34 15.82
N ASN A 382 -1.39 18.64 15.97
CA ASN A 382 -0.32 19.20 16.79
C ASN A 382 -0.46 18.74 18.24
N CYS A 383 0.66 18.34 18.85
CA CYS A 383 0.72 17.89 20.24
C CYS A 383 -0.24 16.74 20.59
N ALA A 384 -0.73 15.99 19.59
CA ALA A 384 -1.78 14.99 19.77
C ALA A 384 -1.46 13.97 20.86
N PHE A 385 -0.20 13.55 20.99
CA PHE A 385 0.31 12.61 22.01
C PHE A 385 1.36 13.25 22.92
N ALA A 386 1.48 14.58 22.94
CA ALA A 386 2.49 15.25 23.74
C ALA A 386 2.38 14.87 25.23
N GLY A 387 3.52 14.56 25.86
CA GLY A 387 3.58 14.17 27.27
C GLY A 387 2.98 12.80 27.60
N CYS A 388 2.76 11.91 26.62
CA CYS A 388 2.38 10.53 26.85
C CYS A 388 3.59 9.70 27.33
N LYS A 389 4.02 9.95 28.59
CA LYS A 389 5.31 9.49 29.13
C LYS A 389 5.44 7.97 29.24
N SER A 390 4.33 7.21 29.27
CA SER A 390 4.36 5.74 29.32
C SER A 390 4.15 5.08 27.96
N LEU A 391 3.97 5.85 26.89
CA LEU A 391 3.76 5.30 25.53
C LEU A 391 5.07 4.67 25.05
N THR A 392 5.09 3.34 24.90
CA THR A 392 6.29 2.58 24.50
C THR A 392 6.37 2.32 23.01
N SER A 393 5.20 2.15 22.37
CA SER A 393 5.10 1.91 20.93
C SER A 393 3.80 2.45 20.36
N ILE A 394 3.85 2.85 19.10
CA ILE A 394 2.69 3.29 18.33
C ILE A 394 2.84 2.81 16.89
N ASN A 395 1.77 2.26 16.34
CA ASN A 395 1.72 1.93 14.92
C ASN A 395 0.94 3.02 14.19
N ILE A 396 1.61 3.74 13.29
CA ILE A 396 1.00 4.76 12.44
C ILE A 396 0.65 4.10 11.11
N PRO A 397 -0.64 4.07 10.71
CA PRO A 397 -1.03 3.43 9.45
C PRO A 397 -0.58 4.24 8.22
N ASN A 398 -0.42 3.56 7.10
CA ASN A 398 0.01 4.16 5.83
C ASN A 398 -0.97 5.22 5.26
N SER A 399 -2.17 5.30 5.81
CA SER A 399 -3.13 6.37 5.47
C SER A 399 -2.76 7.74 6.04
N VAL A 400 -1.87 7.80 7.04
CA VAL A 400 -1.46 9.07 7.66
C VAL A 400 -0.49 9.80 6.75
N THR A 401 -0.87 10.98 6.32
CA THR A 401 -0.06 11.88 5.46
C THR A 401 0.56 13.02 6.25
N THR A 402 0.00 13.34 7.42
CA THR A 402 0.45 14.46 8.23
C THR A 402 0.61 14.07 9.70
N ILE A 403 1.77 14.38 10.25
CA ILE A 403 2.10 14.30 11.68
C ILE A 403 2.44 15.72 12.13
N GLY A 404 1.58 16.32 12.93
CA GLY A 404 1.69 17.72 13.34
C GLY A 404 2.86 18.01 14.28
N GLY A 405 3.15 19.30 14.44
CA GLY A 405 4.24 19.78 15.31
C GLY A 405 4.06 19.31 16.75
N GLY A 406 5.14 18.87 17.38
CA GLY A 406 5.12 18.35 18.74
C GLY A 406 4.24 17.13 18.96
N ALA A 407 3.79 16.44 17.91
CA ALA A 407 2.81 15.34 18.02
C ALA A 407 3.19 14.29 19.06
N PHE A 408 4.48 14.01 19.23
CA PHE A 408 5.05 13.06 20.22
C PHE A 408 6.01 13.75 21.20
N TRP A 409 5.87 15.05 21.38
CA TRP A 409 6.70 15.82 22.33
C TRP A 409 6.68 15.19 23.72
N GLU A 410 7.88 15.00 24.33
CA GLU A 410 8.06 14.33 25.65
C GLU A 410 7.41 12.93 25.79
N CYS A 411 7.28 12.15 24.71
CA CYS A 411 6.97 10.73 24.81
C CYS A 411 8.22 9.96 25.27
N SER A 412 8.64 10.16 26.53
CA SER A 412 9.95 9.76 27.05
C SER A 412 10.19 8.25 27.08
N SER A 413 9.15 7.41 27.06
CA SER A 413 9.28 5.94 27.01
C SER A 413 9.17 5.36 25.59
N LEU A 414 8.96 6.18 24.57
CA LEU A 414 8.84 5.70 23.17
C LEU A 414 10.19 5.18 22.69
N THR A 415 10.27 3.87 22.41
CA THR A 415 11.51 3.21 22.01
C THR A 415 11.69 3.09 20.51
N SER A 416 10.59 2.98 19.79
CA SER A 416 10.57 2.89 18.33
C SER A 416 9.28 3.45 17.77
N ILE A 417 9.36 3.98 16.56
CA ILE A 417 8.20 4.44 15.78
C ILE A 417 8.49 4.25 14.30
N ASN A 418 7.47 3.80 13.57
CA ASN A 418 7.54 3.72 12.12
C ASN A 418 6.78 4.90 11.51
N ILE A 419 7.45 5.73 10.72
CA ILE A 419 6.84 6.83 9.97
C ILE A 419 6.43 6.26 8.60
N PRO A 420 5.16 6.36 8.20
CA PRO A 420 4.70 5.83 6.92
C PRO A 420 5.25 6.62 5.72
N ASN A 421 5.39 5.93 4.58
CA ASN A 421 5.87 6.53 3.32
C ASN A 421 4.94 7.60 2.71
N SER A 422 3.77 7.81 3.29
CA SER A 422 2.84 8.89 2.94
C SER A 422 3.19 10.23 3.57
N VAL A 423 4.07 10.25 4.59
CA VAL A 423 4.48 11.48 5.28
C VAL A 423 5.62 12.15 4.51
N THR A 424 5.47 13.45 4.19
CA THR A 424 6.45 14.22 3.43
C THR A 424 7.27 15.19 4.27
N THR A 425 6.81 15.49 5.49
CA THR A 425 7.48 16.42 6.40
C THR A 425 7.44 15.86 7.82
N ILE A 426 8.58 15.92 8.51
CA ILE A 426 8.64 15.77 9.97
C ILE A 426 8.60 17.18 10.54
N GLU A 427 7.47 17.52 11.16
CA GLU A 427 7.18 18.87 11.63
C GLU A 427 8.02 19.29 12.85
N ASP A 428 7.98 20.58 13.20
CA ASP A 428 8.74 21.14 14.31
C ASP A 428 8.44 20.43 15.64
N GLY A 429 9.49 20.00 16.33
CA GLY A 429 9.40 19.32 17.63
C GLY A 429 8.68 17.97 17.62
N ALA A 430 8.37 17.38 16.46
CA ALA A 430 7.50 16.21 16.37
C ALA A 430 7.88 15.07 17.34
N PHE A 431 9.17 14.85 17.58
CA PHE A 431 9.72 13.85 18.50
C PHE A 431 10.63 14.46 19.57
N GLU A 432 10.52 15.75 19.84
CA GLU A 432 11.34 16.43 20.85
C GLU A 432 11.14 15.79 22.22
N GLY A 433 12.24 15.48 22.91
CA GLY A 433 12.22 14.87 24.25
C GLY A 433 11.82 13.38 24.28
N CYS A 434 11.79 12.67 23.15
CA CYS A 434 11.64 11.22 23.09
C CYS A 434 12.94 10.53 23.55
N CYS A 435 13.24 10.63 24.85
CA CYS A 435 14.56 10.26 25.41
C CYS A 435 14.93 8.78 25.23
N SER A 436 13.95 7.87 25.13
CA SER A 436 14.17 6.43 24.97
C SER A 436 14.21 5.97 23.50
N LEU A 437 14.00 6.88 22.54
CA LEU A 437 13.98 6.54 21.11
C LEU A 437 15.39 6.18 20.66
N THR A 438 15.61 4.89 20.32
CA THR A 438 16.93 4.37 19.97
C THR A 438 17.19 4.38 18.46
N ASN A 439 16.13 4.22 17.68
CA ASN A 439 16.20 4.17 16.23
C ASN A 439 14.91 4.73 15.62
N ILE A 440 15.03 5.38 14.49
CA ILE A 440 13.91 5.86 13.68
C ILE A 440 14.24 5.74 12.20
N ASN A 441 13.31 5.21 11.44
CA ASN A 441 13.41 5.17 9.99
C ASN A 441 12.71 6.40 9.40
N VAL A 442 13.46 7.25 8.72
CA VAL A 442 12.92 8.39 7.95
C VAL A 442 12.62 7.90 6.54
N PRO A 443 11.35 7.90 6.09
CA PRO A 443 11.00 7.37 4.78
C PRO A 443 11.49 8.25 3.63
N ASN A 444 11.64 7.65 2.45
CA ASN A 444 12.09 8.33 1.22
C ASN A 444 11.10 9.40 0.69
N SER A 445 9.93 9.52 1.28
CA SER A 445 8.96 10.58 1.00
C SER A 445 9.28 11.91 1.70
N VAL A 446 10.07 11.86 2.79
CA VAL A 446 10.35 13.05 3.61
C VAL A 446 11.34 13.96 2.90
N THR A 447 10.95 15.22 2.73
CA THR A 447 11.76 16.28 2.14
C THR A 447 12.31 17.26 3.17
N THR A 448 11.65 17.38 4.32
CA THR A 448 11.98 18.34 5.37
C THR A 448 11.94 17.72 6.75
N ILE A 449 12.96 17.99 7.56
CA ILE A 449 13.02 17.74 8.99
C ILE A 449 12.95 19.07 9.69
N GLY A 450 11.90 19.31 10.47
CA GLY A 450 11.57 20.58 11.12
C GLY A 450 12.51 20.98 12.26
N ASN A 451 12.29 22.17 12.80
CA ASN A 451 13.06 22.69 13.93
C ASN A 451 12.86 21.82 15.18
N GLY A 452 13.95 21.45 15.85
CA GLY A 452 13.87 20.64 17.08
C GLY A 452 13.22 19.26 16.90
N ALA A 453 13.00 18.79 15.67
CA ALA A 453 12.22 17.58 15.42
C ALA A 453 12.63 16.36 16.23
N PHE A 454 13.93 16.18 16.51
CA PHE A 454 14.51 15.14 17.37
C PHE A 454 15.33 15.71 18.54
N SER A 455 15.10 16.97 18.90
CA SER A 455 15.81 17.60 20.00
C SER A 455 15.61 16.82 21.30
N GLY A 456 16.69 16.53 22.03
CA GLY A 456 16.63 15.76 23.28
C GLY A 456 16.32 14.27 23.13
N CYS A 457 16.42 13.68 21.95
CA CYS A 457 16.36 12.23 21.75
C CYS A 457 17.69 11.59 22.20
N ARG A 458 17.90 11.54 23.52
CA ARG A 458 19.21 11.21 24.12
C ARG A 458 19.70 9.81 23.78
N SER A 459 18.80 8.85 23.59
CA SER A 459 19.15 7.45 23.28
C SER A 459 19.28 7.17 21.78
N LEU A 460 19.05 8.16 20.91
CA LEU A 460 19.14 7.96 19.47
C LEU A 460 20.60 7.74 19.05
N THR A 461 20.89 6.50 18.60
CA THR A 461 22.27 6.11 18.24
C THR A 461 22.57 6.29 16.77
N ASN A 462 21.57 6.12 15.93
CA ASN A 462 21.70 6.16 14.48
C ASN A 462 20.44 6.75 13.84
N ILE A 463 20.60 7.51 12.79
CA ILE A 463 19.52 7.97 11.92
C ILE A 463 20.02 8.00 10.49
N ASN A 464 19.25 7.36 9.60
CA ASN A 464 19.49 7.42 8.17
C ASN A 464 18.63 8.52 7.56
N ILE A 465 19.26 9.54 6.98
CA ILE A 465 18.56 10.64 6.27
C ILE A 465 18.52 10.28 4.79
N PRO A 466 17.32 10.10 4.20
CA PRO A 466 17.19 9.70 2.81
C PRO A 466 17.56 10.83 1.83
N ASN A 467 17.87 10.46 0.60
CA ASN A 467 18.24 11.40 -0.48
C ASN A 467 17.10 12.36 -0.90
N SER A 468 15.89 12.17 -0.39
CA SER A 468 14.76 13.10 -0.59
C SER A 468 14.84 14.34 0.29
N VAL A 469 15.56 14.27 1.43
CA VAL A 469 15.65 15.39 2.38
C VAL A 469 16.53 16.49 1.81
N THR A 470 15.97 17.70 1.77
CA THR A 470 16.65 18.92 1.32
C THR A 470 16.95 19.90 2.46
N THR A 471 16.14 19.83 3.54
CA THR A 471 16.21 20.79 4.65
C THR A 471 16.18 20.09 6.00
N ILE A 472 17.08 20.52 6.89
CA ILE A 472 17.14 20.14 8.31
C ILE A 472 17.03 21.43 9.13
N GLY A 473 16.05 21.51 10.01
CA GLY A 473 15.72 22.68 10.81
C GLY A 473 16.73 23.01 11.92
N ALA A 474 16.55 24.16 12.55
CA ALA A 474 17.36 24.56 13.69
C ALA A 474 17.13 23.61 14.87
N CYS A 475 18.20 23.30 15.61
CA CYS A 475 18.17 22.38 16.77
C CYS A 475 17.61 20.98 16.47
N ALA A 476 17.48 20.56 15.21
CA ALA A 476 16.78 19.33 14.81
C ALA A 476 17.27 18.09 15.57
N PHE A 477 18.55 17.98 15.85
CA PHE A 477 19.18 16.89 16.62
C PHE A 477 19.88 17.39 17.89
N SER A 478 19.55 18.59 18.36
CA SER A 478 20.19 19.14 19.57
C SER A 478 19.99 18.22 20.77
N GLY A 479 21.08 17.90 21.50
CA GLY A 479 20.98 16.99 22.65
C GLY A 479 20.76 15.52 22.32
N CYS A 480 21.00 15.08 21.09
CA CYS A 480 21.08 13.67 20.73
C CYS A 480 22.44 13.11 21.22
N GLU A 481 22.56 12.92 22.53
CA GLU A 481 23.84 12.62 23.18
C GLU A 481 24.46 11.30 22.71
N SER A 482 23.64 10.28 22.40
CA SER A 482 24.10 8.95 21.96
C SER A 482 24.33 8.84 20.46
N LEU A 483 24.14 9.90 19.69
CA LEU A 483 24.26 9.86 18.23
C LEU A 483 25.72 9.63 17.79
N THR A 484 25.98 8.42 17.28
CA THR A 484 27.30 7.99 16.82
C THR A 484 27.42 7.86 15.32
N CYS A 485 26.30 7.78 14.61
CA CYS A 485 26.28 7.67 13.17
C CYS A 485 25.16 8.52 12.57
N ILE A 486 25.51 9.36 11.61
CA ILE A 486 24.58 10.11 10.78
C ILE A 486 25.19 10.27 9.39
N ASN A 487 24.39 9.95 8.39
CA ASN A 487 24.72 10.24 6.99
C ASN A 487 23.90 11.43 6.53
N ILE A 488 24.56 12.51 6.08
CA ILE A 488 23.88 13.68 5.51
C ILE A 488 24.07 13.65 4.00
N PRO A 489 23.02 13.29 3.23
CA PRO A 489 23.13 13.14 1.80
C PRO A 489 23.41 14.48 1.11
N ASN A 490 23.90 14.41 -0.13
CA ASN A 490 24.20 15.60 -0.93
C ASN A 490 22.97 16.44 -1.30
N SER A 491 21.79 15.84 -1.23
CA SER A 491 20.50 16.52 -1.43
C SER A 491 20.20 17.60 -0.37
N VAL A 492 20.78 17.46 0.83
CA VAL A 492 20.59 18.45 1.89
C VAL A 492 21.34 19.73 1.52
N THR A 493 20.57 20.79 1.31
CA THR A 493 21.08 22.15 0.96
C THR A 493 21.08 23.10 2.14
N THR A 494 20.24 22.83 3.17
CA THR A 494 20.08 23.71 4.32
C THR A 494 20.11 22.91 5.62
N ILE A 495 20.94 23.37 6.58
CA ILE A 495 20.92 22.93 7.98
C ILE A 495 20.81 24.16 8.87
N GLY A 496 19.85 24.16 9.76
CA GLY A 496 19.59 25.24 10.70
C GLY A 496 20.65 25.37 11.81
N ASN A 497 20.61 26.49 12.51
CA ASN A 497 21.54 26.76 13.61
C ASN A 497 21.41 25.73 14.73
N SER A 498 22.53 25.35 15.33
CA SER A 498 22.58 24.43 16.49
C SER A 498 21.94 23.06 16.21
N ALA A 499 21.79 22.66 14.94
CA ALA A 499 21.15 21.40 14.57
C ALA A 499 21.76 20.19 15.28
N PHE A 500 23.07 20.20 15.54
CA PHE A 500 23.82 19.15 16.23
C PHE A 500 24.41 19.59 17.57
N ARG A 501 23.87 20.66 18.17
CA ARG A 501 24.32 21.13 19.48
C ARG A 501 24.23 20.01 20.52
N ALA A 502 25.26 19.82 21.34
CA ALA A 502 25.35 18.78 22.37
C ALA A 502 25.23 17.32 21.85
N CYS A 503 25.49 17.05 20.58
CA CYS A 503 25.74 15.70 20.07
C CYS A 503 27.18 15.26 20.44
N ILE A 504 27.38 14.95 21.71
CA ILE A 504 28.73 14.76 22.30
C ILE A 504 29.45 13.54 21.74
N ASN A 505 28.72 12.49 21.37
CA ASN A 505 29.28 11.24 20.85
C ASN A 505 29.38 11.20 19.31
N LEU A 506 29.07 12.31 18.63
CA LEU A 506 29.21 12.37 17.18
C LEU A 506 30.71 12.33 16.80
N PRO A 507 31.15 11.36 15.97
CA PRO A 507 32.54 11.16 15.65
C PRO A 507 33.26 12.40 15.10
N SER A 508 34.50 12.60 15.53
CA SER A 508 35.29 13.78 15.14
C SER A 508 35.54 13.87 13.63
N HIS A 509 35.58 12.75 12.92
CA HIS A 509 35.78 12.71 11.48
C HIS A 509 34.56 13.16 10.66
N ILE A 510 33.34 13.12 11.22
CA ILE A 510 32.10 13.56 10.53
C ILE A 510 31.93 15.08 10.62
N LYS A 511 32.34 15.69 11.76
CA LYS A 511 32.15 17.14 11.98
C LYS A 511 32.78 18.04 10.94
N PRO A 512 34.02 17.79 10.44
CA PRO A 512 34.64 18.64 9.44
C PRO A 512 33.85 18.74 8.14
N ASP A 513 33.32 17.64 7.62
CA ASP A 513 32.51 17.65 6.40
C ASP A 513 31.24 18.49 6.57
N ILE A 514 30.53 18.29 7.69
CA ILE A 514 29.33 19.07 8.00
C ILE A 514 29.67 20.57 8.14
N ILE A 515 30.76 20.91 8.82
CA ILE A 515 31.18 22.29 8.99
C ILE A 515 31.58 22.90 7.63
N GLN A 516 32.27 22.15 6.79
CA GLN A 516 32.64 22.60 5.46
C GLN A 516 31.42 22.92 4.59
N ARG A 517 30.40 22.07 4.63
CA ARG A 517 29.17 22.23 3.83
C ARG A 517 28.24 23.30 4.36
N PHE A 518 28.08 23.44 5.69
CA PHE A 518 27.00 24.22 6.30
C PHE A 518 27.48 25.28 7.30
N GLY A 519 28.77 25.32 7.61
CA GLY A 519 29.37 26.28 8.55
C GLY A 519 29.28 25.81 10.02
N LYS A 520 30.04 26.50 10.91
CA LYS A 520 30.15 26.16 12.34
C LYS A 520 28.86 26.35 13.12
N LYS A 521 27.91 27.15 12.61
CA LYS A 521 26.64 27.49 13.29
C LYS A 521 25.73 26.30 13.56
N VAL A 522 25.98 25.17 12.93
CA VAL A 522 25.15 23.95 13.06
C VAL A 522 25.50 23.13 14.31
N PHE A 523 26.64 23.39 14.96
CA PHE A 523 27.09 22.79 16.22
C PHE A 523 26.96 23.79 17.41
#